data_da80ced095dd7c9513b7a1ff48459f31
#
_entry.id   da80ced095dd7c9513b7a1ff48459f31
#
_cell.length_a   1.000
_cell.length_b   1.000
_cell.length_c   1.000
_cell.angle_alpha   90.00
_cell.angle_beta   90.00
_cell.angle_gamma   90.00
#
_symmetry.space_group_name_H-M   'P 1'
#
loop_
_entity.id
_entity.type
_entity.pdbx_description
1 polymer ?
#
loop_
_entity_poly.entity_id
_entity_poly.type
_entity_poly.pdbx_seq_one_letter_code
_entity_poly.pdbx_strand_id
1 'polypeptide(L)'
;MKLRLPLDFAPTPPEEDGAALAARCAAAGAFVAIAHPGWYGLTPADGHSIAAAHAVEIYNHTSQVRTDRGGGASLADRLLTDGRRVSLIAVDDAHFACEDWFGGWVMVKASANEPEALLAALKAGYFYASQGPRIDGVIWGDDRVEIHCSPAASIMVLGRGSSAAQSVVPLQTRAVLPLAKLRDGGFARIVVADAAGKRAWSNAHFF
;
A
#
# COMPACT_ATOMS: atom_id res chain seq x y z
N MET A 1 13.32 2.84 1.90
CA MET A 1 13.81 1.82 2.85
C MET A 1 14.81 0.91 2.13
N LYS A 2 16.11 0.96 2.52
CA LYS A 2 17.13 0.03 2.00
C LYS A 2 16.92 -1.33 2.66
N LEU A 3 16.16 -2.21 2.10
CA LEU A 3 16.31 -3.62 2.36
C LEU A 3 17.35 -4.16 1.38
N ARG A 4 18.59 -4.02 1.78
CA ARG A 4 19.85 -4.42 1.18
C ARG A 4 19.96 -4.30 -0.34
N LEU A 5 20.33 -3.10 -0.77
CA LEU A 5 21.21 -3.02 -1.94
C LEU A 5 22.61 -3.55 -1.54
N PRO A 6 23.36 -4.20 -2.44
CA PRO A 6 24.76 -4.51 -2.23
C PRO A 6 25.55 -3.27 -1.78
N LEU A 7 26.61 -3.46 -0.98
CA LEU A 7 27.43 -2.34 -0.50
C LEU A 7 28.12 -1.58 -1.65
N ASP A 8 28.33 -2.26 -2.76
CA ASP A 8 28.93 -1.77 -4.02
C ASP A 8 27.89 -1.31 -5.04
N PHE A 9 26.60 -1.17 -4.64
CA PHE A 9 25.58 -0.65 -5.54
C PHE A 9 25.96 0.74 -6.02
N ALA A 10 26.16 0.87 -7.35
CA ALA A 10 26.65 2.10 -7.97
C ALA A 10 25.71 3.29 -7.70
N PRO A 11 26.24 4.50 -7.48
CA PRO A 11 25.45 5.73 -7.44
C PRO A 11 24.58 5.89 -8.69
N THR A 12 23.49 6.64 -8.57
CA THR A 12 22.62 7.00 -9.70
C THR A 12 23.35 7.99 -10.61
N PRO A 13 23.64 7.63 -11.87
CA PRO A 13 24.21 8.57 -12.82
C PRO A 13 23.16 9.63 -13.20
N PRO A 14 23.59 10.85 -13.60
CA PRO A 14 22.68 11.97 -13.87
C PRO A 14 21.62 11.69 -14.94
N GLU A 15 21.91 10.83 -15.89
CA GLU A 15 21.02 10.44 -16.99
C GLU A 15 20.06 9.31 -16.66
N GLU A 16 20.20 8.65 -15.48
CA GLU A 16 19.35 7.54 -15.09
C GLU A 16 17.98 8.03 -14.61
N ASP A 17 16.93 7.69 -15.33
CA ASP A 17 15.56 7.99 -14.91
C ASP A 17 15.03 7.03 -13.81
N GLY A 18 13.85 7.36 -13.26
CA GLY A 18 13.26 6.59 -12.18
C GLY A 18 12.91 5.15 -12.57
N ALA A 19 12.58 4.89 -13.84
CA ALA A 19 12.25 3.56 -14.33
C ALA A 19 13.52 2.67 -14.44
N ALA A 20 14.61 3.22 -14.96
CA ALA A 20 15.89 2.54 -15.05
C ALA A 20 16.48 2.26 -13.66
N LEU A 21 16.44 3.24 -12.75
CA LEU A 21 16.85 3.06 -11.35
C LEU A 21 16.03 1.97 -10.66
N ALA A 22 14.70 1.98 -10.83
CA ALA A 22 13.83 0.96 -10.25
C ALA A 22 14.19 -0.46 -10.76
N ALA A 23 14.43 -0.60 -12.05
CA ALA A 23 14.84 -1.87 -12.66
C ALA A 23 16.19 -2.35 -12.11
N ARG A 24 17.18 -1.46 -11.99
CA ARG A 24 18.50 -1.76 -11.44
C ARG A 24 18.43 -2.15 -9.95
N CYS A 25 17.63 -1.44 -9.16
CA CYS A 25 17.41 -1.78 -7.75
C CYS A 25 16.72 -3.15 -7.61
N ALA A 26 15.70 -3.43 -8.41
CA ALA A 26 15.00 -4.72 -8.38
C ALA A 26 15.90 -5.88 -8.79
N ALA A 27 16.74 -5.69 -9.83
CA ALA A 27 17.74 -6.67 -10.27
C ALA A 27 18.79 -6.95 -9.18
N ALA A 28 19.14 -5.93 -8.39
CA ALA A 28 20.01 -6.07 -7.21
C ALA A 28 19.32 -6.70 -5.98
N GLY A 29 18.07 -7.15 -6.13
CA GLY A 29 17.30 -7.83 -5.08
C GLY A 29 16.52 -6.92 -4.14
N ALA A 30 16.46 -5.61 -4.36
CA ALA A 30 15.71 -4.69 -3.50
C ALA A 30 14.19 -4.87 -3.64
N PHE A 31 13.44 -4.46 -2.60
CA PHE A 31 12.03 -4.14 -2.70
C PHE A 31 11.90 -2.69 -3.16
N VAL A 32 11.19 -2.47 -4.26
CA VAL A 32 11.06 -1.16 -4.90
C VAL A 32 9.61 -0.68 -4.81
N ALA A 33 9.40 0.58 -4.46
CA ALA A 33 8.08 1.20 -4.41
C ALA A 33 8.07 2.52 -5.20
N ILE A 34 6.93 2.83 -5.82
CA ILE A 34 6.64 4.14 -6.40
C ILE A 34 6.35 5.09 -5.23
N ALA A 35 7.23 6.07 -5.03
CA ALA A 35 7.18 7.00 -3.91
C ALA A 35 6.21 8.16 -4.20
N HIS A 36 5.52 8.62 -3.11
CA HIS A 36 4.68 9.82 -3.01
C HIS A 36 4.00 10.27 -4.34
N PRO A 37 3.21 9.40 -4.99
CA PRO A 37 2.65 9.70 -6.30
C PRO A 37 1.73 10.92 -6.29
N GLY A 38 1.04 11.20 -5.19
CA GLY A 38 0.21 12.39 -5.04
C GLY A 38 1.01 13.68 -5.01
N TRP A 39 2.21 13.66 -4.42
CA TRP A 39 3.07 14.84 -4.33
C TRP A 39 3.61 15.26 -5.71
N TYR A 40 4.09 14.30 -6.48
CA TYR A 40 4.53 14.55 -7.87
C TYR A 40 3.37 14.70 -8.87
N GLY A 41 2.14 14.31 -8.51
CA GLY A 41 1.02 14.25 -9.43
C GLY A 41 1.25 13.22 -10.54
N LEU A 42 1.83 12.05 -10.19
CA LEU A 42 2.14 11.00 -11.17
C LEU A 42 0.89 10.53 -11.90
N THR A 43 1.01 10.43 -13.22
CA THR A 43 -0.01 9.89 -14.10
C THR A 43 0.02 8.35 -14.11
N PRO A 44 -1.03 7.69 -14.60
CA PRO A 44 -1.00 6.24 -14.83
C PRO A 44 0.15 5.81 -15.74
N ALA A 45 0.51 6.60 -16.76
CA ALA A 45 1.63 6.32 -17.64
C ALA A 45 2.97 6.32 -16.90
N ASP A 46 3.19 7.30 -15.99
CA ASP A 46 4.37 7.32 -15.11
C ASP A 46 4.41 6.08 -14.23
N GLY A 47 3.27 5.73 -13.60
CA GLY A 47 3.17 4.52 -12.81
C GLY A 47 3.50 3.25 -13.59
N HIS A 48 3.03 3.12 -14.82
CA HIS A 48 3.32 1.96 -15.69
C HIS A 48 4.78 1.93 -16.16
N SER A 49 5.41 3.08 -16.38
CA SER A 49 6.82 3.14 -16.80
C SER A 49 7.77 2.55 -15.75
N ILE A 50 7.44 2.70 -14.47
CA ILE A 50 8.21 2.11 -13.35
C ILE A 50 7.81 0.62 -13.17
N ALA A 51 7.94 -0.18 -14.22
CA ALA A 51 7.44 -1.56 -14.27
C ALA A 51 8.03 -2.49 -13.20
N ALA A 52 9.27 -2.23 -12.77
CA ALA A 52 9.96 -3.02 -11.76
C ALA A 52 9.50 -2.76 -10.32
N ALA A 53 8.62 -1.79 -10.08
CA ALA A 53 8.12 -1.53 -8.73
C ALA A 53 7.19 -2.65 -8.24
N HIS A 54 7.44 -3.10 -7.01
CA HIS A 54 6.64 -4.08 -6.28
C HIS A 54 5.43 -3.44 -5.60
N ALA A 55 5.53 -2.16 -5.24
CA ALA A 55 4.53 -1.44 -4.47
C ALA A 55 4.35 0.02 -4.91
N VAL A 56 3.24 0.62 -4.45
CA VAL A 56 2.95 2.06 -4.53
C VAL A 56 2.72 2.58 -3.12
N GLU A 57 3.23 3.76 -2.80
CA GLU A 57 2.85 4.47 -1.57
C GLU A 57 1.40 4.91 -1.68
N ILE A 58 0.52 4.23 -0.91
CA ILE A 58 -0.88 4.64 -0.78
C ILE A 58 -1.00 5.84 0.16
N TYR A 59 -0.02 6.02 1.03
CA TYR A 59 0.09 7.14 1.94
C TYR A 59 1.56 7.49 2.24
N ASN A 60 1.88 8.78 2.17
CA ASN A 60 3.17 9.36 2.55
C ASN A 60 2.92 10.49 3.55
N HIS A 61 3.46 10.35 4.76
CA HIS A 61 3.14 11.27 5.85
C HIS A 61 3.76 12.66 5.68
N THR A 62 5.03 12.74 5.32
CA THR A 62 5.68 14.04 5.05
C THR A 62 4.97 14.82 3.94
N SER A 63 4.62 14.15 2.84
CA SER A 63 3.84 14.78 1.77
C SER A 63 2.47 15.26 2.26
N GLN A 64 1.82 14.51 3.17
CA GLN A 64 0.54 14.90 3.76
C GLN A 64 0.67 16.15 4.64
N VAL A 65 1.61 16.15 5.61
CA VAL A 65 1.70 17.25 6.58
C VAL A 65 2.25 18.54 5.99
N ARG A 66 3.10 18.44 4.97
CA ARG A 66 3.74 19.61 4.34
C ARG A 66 2.95 20.22 3.19
N THR A 67 2.18 19.41 2.45
CA THR A 67 1.59 19.85 1.17
C THR A 67 0.15 19.37 0.94
N ASP A 68 -0.44 18.60 1.88
CA ASP A 68 -1.74 17.94 1.73
C ASP A 68 -1.84 16.99 0.51
N ARG A 69 -0.68 16.43 0.09
CA ARG A 69 -0.57 15.55 -1.08
C ARG A 69 -0.03 14.16 -0.72
N GLY A 70 -0.39 13.65 0.48
CA GLY A 70 0.08 12.35 0.96
C GLY A 70 -0.63 11.15 0.33
N GLY A 71 -1.76 11.33 -0.35
CA GLY A 71 -2.58 10.24 -0.89
C GLY A 71 -2.05 9.68 -2.21
N GLY A 72 -1.95 8.35 -2.30
CA GLY A 72 -1.56 7.63 -3.52
C GLY A 72 -2.62 6.66 -4.06
N ALA A 73 -3.82 6.65 -3.44
CA ALA A 73 -4.87 5.69 -3.78
C ALA A 73 -5.31 5.78 -5.26
N SER A 74 -5.34 6.98 -5.84
CA SER A 74 -5.76 7.17 -7.23
C SER A 74 -4.84 6.43 -8.22
N LEU A 75 -3.52 6.56 -8.06
CA LEU A 75 -2.57 5.83 -8.90
C LEU A 75 -2.63 4.33 -8.63
N ALA A 76 -2.65 3.91 -7.36
CA ALA A 76 -2.70 2.52 -6.97
C ALA A 76 -3.92 1.80 -7.56
N ASP A 77 -5.13 2.37 -7.40
CA ASP A 77 -6.38 1.81 -7.92
C ASP A 77 -6.40 1.78 -9.46
N ARG A 78 -5.74 2.74 -10.11
CA ARG A 78 -5.60 2.72 -11.56
C ARG A 78 -4.71 1.57 -12.03
N LEU A 79 -3.54 1.40 -11.42
CA LEU A 79 -2.63 0.30 -11.75
C LEU A 79 -3.29 -1.07 -11.52
N LEU A 80 -4.00 -1.24 -10.40
CA LEU A 80 -4.77 -2.45 -10.11
C LEU A 80 -5.89 -2.69 -11.14
N THR A 81 -6.60 -1.64 -11.54
CA THR A 81 -7.64 -1.70 -12.58
C THR A 81 -7.09 -2.13 -13.94
N ASP A 82 -5.88 -1.70 -14.26
CA ASP A 82 -5.18 -2.07 -15.49
C ASP A 82 -4.51 -3.46 -15.39
N GLY A 83 -4.77 -4.21 -14.30
CA GLY A 83 -4.32 -5.59 -14.07
C GLY A 83 -2.92 -5.71 -13.48
N ARG A 84 -2.27 -4.59 -13.12
CA ARG A 84 -0.95 -4.64 -12.50
C ARG A 84 -1.04 -5.05 -11.04
N ARG A 85 -0.32 -6.12 -10.68
CA ARG A 85 -0.24 -6.62 -9.30
C ARG A 85 0.80 -5.83 -8.52
N VAL A 86 0.39 -4.77 -7.82
CA VAL A 86 1.24 -3.97 -6.93
C VAL A 86 0.72 -4.05 -5.51
N SER A 87 1.63 -4.04 -4.55
CA SER A 87 1.32 -3.91 -3.13
C SER A 87 1.16 -2.44 -2.73
N LEU A 88 0.57 -2.19 -1.56
CA LEU A 88 0.28 -0.86 -1.05
C LEU A 88 1.06 -0.62 0.23
N ILE A 89 1.89 0.42 0.28
CA ILE A 89 2.66 0.78 1.48
C ILE A 89 2.27 2.16 2.00
N ALA A 90 2.33 2.33 3.32
CA ALA A 90 2.33 3.63 3.96
C ALA A 90 3.72 3.88 4.54
N VAL A 91 4.19 5.12 4.48
CA VAL A 91 5.52 5.52 4.93
C VAL A 91 5.48 6.90 5.58
N ASP A 92 6.46 7.18 6.41
CA ASP A 92 6.67 8.52 6.95
C ASP A 92 7.38 9.43 5.94
N ASP A 93 8.42 8.94 5.28
CA ASP A 93 9.34 9.76 4.48
C ASP A 93 9.92 10.92 5.29
N ALA A 94 10.23 10.66 6.59
CA ALA A 94 10.54 11.67 7.57
C ALA A 94 11.87 12.37 7.29
N HIS A 95 11.84 13.70 7.35
CA HIS A 95 13.00 14.58 7.19
C HIS A 95 13.35 15.31 8.48
N PHE A 96 12.52 15.17 9.53
CA PHE A 96 12.68 15.78 10.85
C PHE A 96 12.74 17.33 10.85
N ALA A 97 12.26 17.94 9.78
CA ALA A 97 12.11 19.40 9.70
C ALA A 97 10.77 19.90 10.26
N CYS A 98 9.82 19.00 10.50
CA CYS A 98 8.54 19.19 11.17
C CYS A 98 8.16 17.83 11.81
N GLU A 99 7.02 17.74 12.47
CA GLU A 99 6.53 16.46 13.02
C GLU A 99 6.00 15.56 11.90
N ASP A 100 6.92 14.99 11.12
CA ASP A 100 6.66 14.16 9.95
C ASP A 100 7.04 12.67 10.16
N TRP A 101 6.96 12.18 11.41
CA TRP A 101 7.25 10.79 11.78
C TRP A 101 6.08 10.12 12.50
N PHE A 102 6.06 8.78 12.50
CA PHE A 102 5.01 7.94 13.08
C PHE A 102 3.59 8.21 12.53
N GLY A 103 3.49 8.65 11.29
CA GLY A 103 2.20 8.89 10.62
C GLY A 103 1.82 7.80 9.61
N GLY A 104 2.79 6.97 9.17
CA GLY A 104 2.54 5.88 8.23
C GLY A 104 3.59 4.78 8.30
N TRP A 105 3.16 3.50 8.28
CA TRP A 105 4.04 2.32 8.31
C TRP A 105 3.39 1.10 7.65
N VAL A 106 4.15 0.01 7.56
CA VAL A 106 3.63 -1.31 7.19
C VAL A 106 3.71 -2.28 8.36
N MET A 107 2.68 -3.11 8.51
CA MET A 107 2.65 -4.22 9.45
C MET A 107 2.97 -5.51 8.68
N VAL A 108 4.15 -6.06 8.92
CA VAL A 108 4.70 -7.18 8.15
C VAL A 108 4.52 -8.50 8.90
N LYS A 109 3.97 -9.51 8.20
CA LYS A 109 3.92 -10.89 8.67
C LYS A 109 5.13 -11.65 8.14
N ALA A 110 6.20 -11.70 8.94
CA ALA A 110 7.44 -12.40 8.62
C ALA A 110 7.68 -13.56 9.59
N SER A 111 8.52 -14.51 9.19
CA SER A 111 8.92 -15.66 10.02
C SER A 111 9.89 -15.28 11.15
N ALA A 112 10.62 -14.18 10.96
CA ALA A 112 11.56 -13.63 11.94
C ALA A 112 11.71 -12.11 11.73
N ASN A 113 12.16 -11.39 12.76
CA ASN A 113 12.51 -9.98 12.66
C ASN A 113 13.96 -9.82 12.17
N GLU A 114 14.23 -10.38 10.98
CA GLU A 114 15.52 -10.38 10.32
C GLU A 114 15.40 -9.79 8.91
N PRO A 115 16.41 -9.10 8.38
CA PRO A 115 16.34 -8.39 7.10
C PRO A 115 15.86 -9.26 5.94
N GLU A 116 16.36 -10.49 5.83
CA GLU A 116 16.02 -11.43 4.75
C GLU A 116 14.58 -11.90 4.86
N ALA A 117 14.09 -12.20 6.06
CA ALA A 117 12.70 -12.62 6.29
C ALA A 117 11.71 -11.48 6.04
N LEU A 118 12.07 -10.26 6.46
CA LEU A 118 11.27 -9.06 6.21
C LEU A 118 11.22 -8.73 4.71
N LEU A 119 12.36 -8.80 4.01
CA LEU A 119 12.41 -8.57 2.56
C LEU A 119 11.58 -9.58 1.78
N ALA A 120 11.68 -10.87 2.15
CA ALA A 120 10.89 -11.93 1.54
C ALA A 120 9.38 -11.70 1.76
N ALA A 121 8.98 -11.34 2.98
CA ALA A 121 7.58 -11.04 3.30
C ALA A 121 7.05 -9.82 2.53
N LEU A 122 7.86 -8.76 2.40
CA LEU A 122 7.49 -7.58 1.60
C LEU A 122 7.30 -7.93 0.12
N LYS A 123 8.24 -8.70 -0.47
CA LYS A 123 8.12 -9.14 -1.87
C LYS A 123 6.93 -10.07 -2.10
N ALA A 124 6.57 -10.87 -1.11
CA ALA A 124 5.40 -11.75 -1.15
C ALA A 124 4.06 -11.03 -0.87
N GLY A 125 4.09 -9.74 -0.49
CA GLY A 125 2.89 -8.99 -0.13
C GLY A 125 2.29 -9.37 1.23
N TYR A 126 3.04 -10.02 2.12
CA TYR A 126 2.59 -10.44 3.45
C TYR A 126 2.65 -9.27 4.45
N PHE A 127 1.94 -8.21 4.15
CA PHE A 127 1.83 -7.02 4.98
C PHE A 127 0.59 -6.22 4.62
N TYR A 128 0.26 -5.27 5.48
CA TYR A 128 -0.71 -4.21 5.19
C TYR A 128 -0.14 -2.85 5.61
N ALA A 129 -0.64 -1.78 5.01
CA ALA A 129 -0.27 -0.40 5.31
C ALA A 129 -1.16 0.18 6.42
N SER A 130 -0.64 1.05 7.28
CA SER A 130 -1.40 1.64 8.38
C SER A 130 -0.92 3.03 8.78
N GLN A 131 -1.86 3.80 9.33
CA GLN A 131 -1.66 5.05 10.09
C GLN A 131 -2.02 4.87 11.58
N GLY A 132 -2.36 3.63 12.02
CA GLY A 132 -2.82 3.33 13.39
C GLY A 132 -3.74 2.13 13.48
N PRO A 133 -4.85 2.08 12.74
CA PRO A 133 -5.75 0.93 12.75
C PRO A 133 -5.05 -0.38 12.39
N ARG A 134 -5.51 -1.50 12.98
CA ARG A 134 -5.01 -2.84 12.65
C ARG A 134 -6.01 -3.60 11.80
N ILE A 135 -5.48 -4.41 10.88
CA ILE A 135 -6.20 -5.50 10.22
C ILE A 135 -5.68 -6.79 10.86
N ASP A 136 -6.49 -7.39 11.71
CA ASP A 136 -6.11 -8.56 12.52
C ASP A 136 -6.32 -9.88 11.75
N GLY A 137 -7.28 -9.90 10.82
CA GLY A 137 -7.56 -11.07 9.97
C GLY A 137 -8.51 -10.75 8.83
N VAL A 138 -8.33 -11.47 7.71
CA VAL A 138 -9.22 -11.40 6.55
C VAL A 138 -9.48 -12.81 6.04
N ILE A 139 -10.75 -13.16 5.90
CA ILE A 139 -11.19 -14.44 5.38
C ILE A 139 -11.98 -14.19 4.10
N TRP A 140 -11.37 -14.48 2.96
CA TRP A 140 -12.00 -14.37 1.65
C TRP A 140 -12.80 -15.63 1.35
N GLY A 141 -14.11 -15.49 1.15
CA GLY A 141 -15.00 -16.53 0.68
C GLY A 141 -15.46 -16.31 -0.75
N ASP A 142 -16.39 -17.13 -1.21
CA ASP A 142 -16.88 -17.03 -2.59
C ASP A 142 -17.78 -15.81 -2.82
N ASP A 143 -18.68 -15.50 -1.90
CA ASP A 143 -19.68 -14.44 -2.04
C ASP A 143 -19.48 -13.26 -1.07
N ARG A 144 -18.63 -13.42 -0.07
CA ARG A 144 -18.38 -12.44 0.98
C ARG A 144 -16.96 -12.51 1.52
N VAL A 145 -16.53 -11.43 2.17
CA VAL A 145 -15.29 -11.37 2.92
C VAL A 145 -15.59 -11.02 4.37
N GLU A 146 -14.94 -11.73 5.29
CA GLU A 146 -14.97 -11.43 6.71
C GLU A 146 -13.67 -10.72 7.11
N ILE A 147 -13.80 -9.59 7.81
CA ILE A 147 -12.69 -8.73 8.21
C ILE A 147 -12.72 -8.59 9.72
N HIS A 148 -11.58 -8.84 10.37
CA HIS A 148 -11.32 -8.56 11.78
C HIS A 148 -10.30 -7.45 11.91
N CYS A 149 -10.55 -6.48 12.79
CA CYS A 149 -9.70 -5.29 12.92
C CYS A 149 -9.74 -4.68 14.32
N SER A 150 -8.91 -3.70 14.59
CA SER A 150 -9.06 -2.80 15.75
C SER A 150 -10.40 -2.04 15.68
N PRO A 151 -10.88 -1.42 16.79
CA PRO A 151 -12.10 -0.63 16.76
C PRO A 151 -12.10 0.40 15.62
N ALA A 152 -13.10 0.33 14.76
CA ALA A 152 -13.24 1.12 13.56
C ALA A 152 -14.57 1.86 13.49
N ALA A 153 -14.59 3.02 12.85
CA ALA A 153 -15.79 3.75 12.47
C ALA A 153 -16.38 3.23 11.15
N SER A 154 -15.49 2.77 10.25
CA SER A 154 -15.93 2.14 9.00
C SER A 154 -14.95 1.07 8.54
N ILE A 155 -15.50 0.04 7.88
CA ILE A 155 -14.76 -1.03 7.19
C ILE A 155 -15.30 -1.08 5.76
N MET A 156 -14.41 -0.96 4.79
CA MET A 156 -14.75 -0.89 3.36
C MET A 156 -13.99 -1.96 2.59
N VAL A 157 -14.63 -2.49 1.56
CA VAL A 157 -13.99 -3.30 0.51
C VAL A 157 -14.19 -2.55 -0.81
N LEU A 158 -13.10 -2.21 -1.45
CA LEU A 158 -13.05 -1.37 -2.64
C LEU A 158 -12.52 -2.20 -3.81
N GLY A 159 -13.17 -2.10 -4.94
CA GLY A 159 -12.76 -2.73 -6.20
C GLY A 159 -12.61 -1.72 -7.32
N ARG A 160 -12.77 -2.19 -8.55
CA ARG A 160 -12.63 -1.37 -9.76
C ARG A 160 -13.70 -0.26 -9.81
N GLY A 161 -13.26 0.96 -10.13
CA GLY A 161 -14.14 2.11 -10.33
C GLY A 161 -14.90 2.49 -9.05
N SER A 162 -16.22 2.49 -9.10
CA SER A 162 -17.10 2.79 -7.97
C SER A 162 -17.58 1.54 -7.21
N SER A 163 -17.08 0.35 -7.56
CA SER A 163 -17.48 -0.90 -6.90
C SER A 163 -16.97 -0.92 -5.46
N ALA A 164 -17.90 -0.93 -4.51
CA ALA A 164 -17.57 -0.93 -3.09
C ALA A 164 -18.66 -1.65 -2.28
N ALA A 165 -18.25 -2.19 -1.13
CA ALA A 165 -19.14 -2.60 -0.04
C ALA A 165 -18.57 -2.03 1.27
N GLN A 166 -19.45 -1.63 2.19
CA GLN A 166 -19.00 -1.02 3.44
C GLN A 166 -19.92 -1.35 4.62
N SER A 167 -19.34 -1.29 5.81
CA SER A 167 -20.01 -1.26 7.09
C SER A 167 -19.61 0.02 7.83
N VAL A 168 -20.59 0.79 8.30
CA VAL A 168 -20.38 2.02 9.07
C VAL A 168 -21.09 1.87 10.39
N VAL A 169 -20.38 1.30 11.37
CA VAL A 169 -20.87 1.07 12.73
C VAL A 169 -19.77 1.54 13.69
N PRO A 170 -20.05 2.43 14.63
CA PRO A 170 -19.05 2.92 15.58
C PRO A 170 -18.45 1.76 16.40
N LEU A 171 -17.12 1.80 16.56
CA LEU A 171 -16.33 0.87 17.36
C LEU A 171 -16.44 -0.60 16.92
N GLN A 172 -16.87 -0.87 15.68
CA GLN A 172 -16.90 -2.24 15.16
C GLN A 172 -15.48 -2.82 15.02
N THR A 173 -15.35 -4.10 15.37
CA THR A 173 -14.09 -4.85 15.23
C THR A 173 -14.19 -5.98 14.21
N ARG A 174 -15.37 -6.14 13.60
CA ARG A 174 -15.67 -7.18 12.61
C ARG A 174 -16.71 -6.68 11.63
N ALA A 175 -16.53 -7.04 10.35
CA ALA A 175 -17.55 -6.90 9.33
C ALA A 175 -17.56 -8.11 8.40
N VAL A 176 -18.73 -8.44 7.85
CA VAL A 176 -18.90 -9.40 6.76
C VAL A 176 -19.54 -8.67 5.60
N LEU A 177 -18.83 -8.53 4.50
CA LEU A 177 -19.21 -7.70 3.37
C LEU A 177 -19.36 -8.52 2.09
N PRO A 178 -20.36 -8.22 1.23
CA PRO A 178 -20.60 -8.96 -0.02
C PRO A 178 -19.53 -8.65 -1.08
N LEU A 179 -19.19 -9.64 -1.91
CA LEU A 179 -18.22 -9.55 -2.99
C LEU A 179 -18.84 -9.52 -4.39
N ALA A 180 -20.14 -9.73 -4.54
CA ALA A 180 -20.80 -9.90 -5.83
C ALA A 180 -20.45 -8.79 -6.86
N LYS A 181 -20.49 -7.52 -6.44
CA LYS A 181 -20.18 -6.37 -7.33
C LYS A 181 -18.66 -6.12 -7.51
N LEU A 182 -17.82 -6.83 -6.78
CA LEU A 182 -16.37 -6.62 -6.74
C LEU A 182 -15.63 -7.61 -7.61
N ARG A 183 -16.15 -8.86 -7.72
CA ARG A 183 -15.53 -9.95 -8.46
C ARG A 183 -15.31 -9.64 -9.93
N ASP A 184 -16.30 -9.06 -10.60
CA ASP A 184 -16.21 -8.69 -12.02
C ASP A 184 -15.12 -7.66 -12.31
N GLY A 185 -14.71 -6.92 -11.28
CA GLY A 185 -13.62 -5.95 -11.33
C GLY A 185 -12.22 -6.57 -11.28
N GLY A 186 -12.12 -7.87 -10.97
CA GLY A 186 -10.87 -8.66 -10.95
C GLY A 186 -10.03 -8.49 -9.68
N PHE A 187 -10.31 -7.50 -8.84
CA PHE A 187 -9.62 -7.30 -7.55
C PHE A 187 -10.51 -6.64 -6.50
N ALA A 188 -10.13 -6.82 -5.24
CA ALA A 188 -10.67 -6.04 -4.12
C ALA A 188 -9.58 -5.76 -3.08
N ARG A 189 -9.64 -4.62 -2.40
CA ARG A 189 -8.79 -4.25 -1.27
C ARG A 189 -9.62 -3.72 -0.11
N ILE A 190 -9.09 -3.87 1.11
CA ILE A 190 -9.78 -3.47 2.33
C ILE A 190 -9.23 -2.13 2.82
N VAL A 191 -10.13 -1.30 3.35
CA VAL A 191 -9.79 -0.09 4.11
C VAL A 191 -10.52 -0.14 5.43
N VAL A 192 -9.79 -0.01 6.52
CA VAL A 192 -10.31 0.16 7.88
C VAL A 192 -10.04 1.60 8.30
N ALA A 193 -11.06 2.33 8.72
CA ALA A 193 -10.91 3.69 9.23
C ALA A 193 -11.41 3.77 10.67
N ASP A 194 -10.60 4.37 11.56
CA ASP A 194 -10.99 4.63 12.95
C ASP A 194 -11.80 5.93 13.12
N ALA A 195 -12.18 6.23 14.36
CA ALA A 195 -12.94 7.44 14.68
C ALA A 195 -12.15 8.76 14.47
N ALA A 196 -10.82 8.70 14.45
CA ALA A 196 -9.95 9.85 14.15
C ALA A 196 -9.70 10.03 12.65
N GLY A 197 -10.27 9.16 11.79
CA GLY A 197 -10.08 9.18 10.34
C GLY A 197 -8.76 8.55 9.89
N LYS A 198 -7.95 7.98 10.80
CA LYS A 198 -6.76 7.22 10.45
C LYS A 198 -7.15 5.91 9.78
N ARG A 199 -6.31 5.43 8.87
CA ARG A 199 -6.65 4.28 8.01
C ARG A 199 -5.61 3.19 8.06
N ALA A 200 -6.09 1.96 7.80
CA ALA A 200 -5.27 0.83 7.38
C ALA A 200 -5.77 0.32 6.02
N TRP A 201 -4.85 -0.16 5.19
CA TRP A 201 -5.13 -0.64 3.83
C TRP A 201 -4.50 -2.01 3.63
N SER A 202 -5.30 -2.99 3.21
CA SER A 202 -4.75 -4.26 2.76
C SER A 202 -4.13 -4.14 1.38
N ASN A 203 -3.25 -5.05 1.02
CA ASN A 203 -2.95 -5.33 -0.38
C ASN A 203 -4.19 -5.85 -1.10
N ALA A 204 -4.21 -5.77 -2.43
CA ALA A 204 -5.32 -6.26 -3.23
C ALA A 204 -5.38 -7.79 -3.22
N HIS A 205 -6.59 -8.32 -3.06
CA HIS A 205 -6.94 -9.70 -3.39
C HIS A 205 -7.44 -9.74 -4.83
N PHE A 206 -6.95 -10.71 -5.62
CA PHE A 206 -7.35 -10.91 -7.02
C PHE A 206 -8.25 -12.13 -7.12
N PHE A 207 -9.35 -12.00 -7.84
CA PHE A 207 -10.36 -13.04 -8.06
C PHE A 207 -10.02 -13.93 -9.25
#